data_7940e4d26c48bd8fec9154f8e3be230d
#
_entry.id   7940e4d26c48bd8fec9154f8e3be230d
#
_cell.length_a   1.000
_cell.length_b   1.000
_cell.length_c   1.000
_cell.angle_alpha   90.00
_cell.angle_beta   90.00
_cell.angle_gamma   90.00
#
_symmetry.space_group_name_H-M   'P 1'
#
loop_
_entity.id
_entity.type
_entity.pdbx_description
1 polymer ?
#
loop_
_entity_poly.entity_id
_entity_poly.type
_entity_poly.pdbx_seq_one_letter_code
_entity_poly.pdbx_strand_id
1 'polypeptide(L)'
;MVFNLPSTSIFIPTYNDQSDLLPCLESIRRTDYPKEKIEIVIWDNASTDNTVKMVRDQFAEMKEEGWLGLSLIQNDKNEGSYIPYNLVLPRLSQQTQYILGMDADIELSPDTLTNLIHAAHDEDAGVVGARSVFFDNPESTAHGAGFVNRWTASYGEEDAMERIKCDYVIGCCWLLKKSVFDKVGGFDPQYYINHWEVDYCLQVSNKGHNIIYEPKAVAKHKIDPTGTINRVRLYYLYRNKIILIKKLFPIPQRWIALSYLLLFSLPNSIFMAITRNRGVNSEELRFICKSFVDGFRNITGKTV
;
A
#
# COMPACT_ATOMS: atom_id res chain seq x y z
N MET A 1 11.89 3.75 31.39
CA MET A 1 12.96 3.43 30.41
C MET A 1 12.82 4.43 29.27
N VAL A 2 13.92 5.06 28.84
CA VAL A 2 13.89 5.91 27.64
C VAL A 2 13.67 4.99 26.45
N PHE A 3 12.59 5.17 25.70
CA PHE A 3 12.31 4.41 24.48
C PHE A 3 13.40 4.73 23.45
N ASN A 4 14.25 3.75 23.13
CA ASN A 4 15.30 3.94 22.13
C ASN A 4 14.66 3.74 20.73
N LEU A 5 14.58 4.80 19.96
CA LEU A 5 14.01 4.78 18.62
C LEU A 5 14.77 3.79 17.72
N PRO A 6 14.07 2.83 17.07
CA PRO A 6 14.68 1.81 16.22
C PRO A 6 15.14 2.39 14.87
N SER A 7 16.08 1.72 14.21
CA SER A 7 16.45 2.09 12.84
C SER A 7 15.35 1.68 11.85
N THR A 8 15.00 2.60 10.95
CA THR A 8 13.91 2.47 9.98
C THR A 8 14.41 2.75 8.58
N SER A 9 14.09 1.88 7.63
CA SER A 9 14.30 2.15 6.20
C SER A 9 13.00 2.68 5.60
N ILE A 10 13.05 3.89 5.03
CA ILE A 10 11.94 4.47 4.25
C ILE A 10 12.12 4.02 2.81
N PHE A 11 11.16 3.28 2.29
CA PHE A 11 11.17 2.72 0.95
C PHE A 11 10.12 3.35 0.06
N ILE A 12 10.53 3.91 -1.08
CA ILE A 12 9.67 4.62 -2.02
C ILE A 12 9.89 4.09 -3.44
N PRO A 13 8.97 3.27 -3.97
CA PRO A 13 8.94 2.97 -5.40
C PRO A 13 8.47 4.20 -6.18
N THR A 14 9.12 4.53 -7.29
CA THR A 14 8.80 5.72 -8.11
C THR A 14 8.81 5.39 -9.60
N TYR A 15 7.98 6.11 -10.38
CA TYR A 15 7.96 6.04 -11.83
C TYR A 15 7.40 7.33 -12.45
N ASN A 16 8.29 8.18 -12.99
CA ASN A 16 7.93 9.49 -13.56
C ASN A 16 7.24 10.43 -12.55
N ASP A 17 7.77 10.48 -11.31
CA ASP A 17 7.19 11.22 -10.19
C ASP A 17 8.00 12.47 -9.84
N GLN A 18 8.66 13.12 -10.81
CA GLN A 18 9.52 14.28 -10.57
C GLN A 18 8.81 15.38 -9.75
N SER A 19 7.52 15.64 -10.02
CA SER A 19 6.75 16.70 -9.36
C SER A 19 6.37 16.37 -7.91
N ASP A 20 6.19 15.10 -7.59
CA ASP A 20 5.63 14.67 -6.31
C ASP A 20 6.70 14.15 -5.36
N LEU A 21 7.74 13.49 -5.89
CA LEU A 21 8.81 12.93 -5.08
C LEU A 21 9.68 13.98 -4.38
N LEU A 22 9.84 15.19 -4.95
CA LEU A 22 10.62 16.25 -4.30
C LEU A 22 9.94 16.74 -3.00
N PRO A 23 8.66 17.17 -2.99
CA PRO A 23 7.94 17.48 -1.75
C PRO A 23 7.90 16.32 -0.76
N CYS A 24 7.78 15.07 -1.26
CA CYS A 24 7.85 13.85 -0.46
C CYS A 24 9.18 13.77 0.31
N LEU A 25 10.32 13.87 -0.37
CA LEU A 25 11.66 13.87 0.26
C LEU A 25 11.85 15.01 1.25
N GLU A 26 11.36 16.21 0.93
CA GLU A 26 11.41 17.35 1.85
C GLU A 26 10.55 17.10 3.10
N SER A 27 9.42 16.42 2.99
CA SER A 27 8.60 16.04 4.14
C SER A 27 9.34 15.06 5.07
N ILE A 28 10.08 14.09 4.50
CA ILE A 28 10.93 13.18 5.26
C ILE A 28 12.06 13.93 5.98
N ARG A 29 12.69 14.92 5.32
CA ARG A 29 13.74 15.77 5.96
C ARG A 29 13.24 16.54 7.17
N ARG A 30 11.93 16.86 7.22
CA ARG A 30 11.28 17.61 8.31
C ARG A 30 10.73 16.71 9.43
N THR A 31 10.89 15.39 9.35
CA THR A 31 10.42 14.48 10.43
C THR A 31 11.19 14.73 11.73
N ASP A 32 10.54 14.56 12.86
CA ASP A 32 11.12 14.64 14.20
C ASP A 32 11.94 13.41 14.59
N TYR A 33 12.12 12.49 13.68
CA TYR A 33 12.87 11.25 13.87
C TYR A 33 14.38 11.46 13.61
N PRO A 34 15.30 10.90 14.43
CA PRO A 34 16.74 11.07 14.24
C PRO A 34 17.22 10.55 12.89
N LYS A 35 17.88 11.41 12.11
CA LYS A 35 18.34 11.07 10.75
C LYS A 35 19.30 9.89 10.72
N GLU A 36 20.16 9.75 11.73
CA GLU A 36 21.09 8.64 11.90
C GLU A 36 20.38 7.28 12.15
N LYS A 37 19.07 7.30 12.30
CA LYS A 37 18.19 6.12 12.40
C LYS A 37 17.37 5.87 11.14
N ILE A 38 17.45 6.76 10.14
CA ILE A 38 16.67 6.68 8.90
C ILE A 38 17.59 6.35 7.74
N GLU A 39 17.31 5.25 7.06
CA GLU A 39 17.79 4.96 5.71
C GLU A 39 16.68 5.32 4.70
N ILE A 40 17.00 6.04 3.62
CA ILE A 40 16.08 6.33 2.53
C ILE A 40 16.49 5.53 1.30
N VAL A 41 15.57 4.72 0.78
CA VAL A 41 15.79 3.89 -0.40
C VAL A 41 14.74 4.22 -1.45
N ILE A 42 15.17 4.86 -2.54
CA ILE A 42 14.31 5.13 -3.70
C ILE A 42 14.52 4.01 -4.72
N TRP A 43 13.42 3.40 -5.16
CA TRP A 43 13.42 2.43 -6.26
C TRP A 43 12.81 3.04 -7.50
N ASP A 44 13.65 3.38 -8.46
CA ASP A 44 13.20 3.90 -9.74
C ASP A 44 12.78 2.77 -10.70
N ASN A 45 11.52 2.75 -11.08
CA ASN A 45 10.91 1.78 -11.99
C ASN A 45 11.10 2.13 -13.48
N ALA A 46 12.31 2.53 -13.89
CA ALA A 46 12.66 2.94 -15.25
C ALA A 46 11.97 4.26 -15.66
N SER A 47 12.09 5.30 -14.86
CA SER A 47 11.59 6.64 -15.19
C SER A 47 12.27 7.21 -16.44
N THR A 48 11.50 7.93 -17.23
CA THR A 48 11.94 8.57 -18.47
C THR A 48 11.99 10.10 -18.39
N ASP A 49 11.51 10.65 -17.29
CA ASP A 49 11.57 12.08 -16.95
C ASP A 49 12.83 12.41 -16.13
N ASN A 50 12.85 13.56 -15.43
CA ASN A 50 13.97 13.97 -14.61
C ASN A 50 13.97 13.38 -13.18
N THR A 51 13.09 12.42 -12.84
CA THR A 51 13.00 11.83 -11.49
C THR A 51 14.36 11.37 -10.97
N VAL A 52 15.08 10.56 -11.74
CA VAL A 52 16.41 10.03 -11.36
C VAL A 52 17.42 11.13 -11.10
N LYS A 53 17.47 12.15 -11.98
CA LYS A 53 18.38 13.28 -11.82
C LYS A 53 18.05 14.06 -10.56
N MET A 54 16.79 14.37 -10.33
CA MET A 54 16.31 15.10 -9.15
C MET A 54 16.67 14.35 -7.86
N VAL A 55 16.46 13.03 -7.78
CA VAL A 55 16.85 12.24 -6.60
C VAL A 55 18.36 12.29 -6.34
N ARG A 56 19.18 12.20 -7.38
CA ARG A 56 20.64 12.30 -7.22
C ARG A 56 21.07 13.67 -6.68
N ASP A 57 20.48 14.75 -7.22
CA ASP A 57 20.77 16.12 -6.77
C ASP A 57 20.37 16.29 -5.30
N GLN A 58 19.16 15.81 -4.91
CA GLN A 58 18.67 15.84 -3.52
C GLN A 58 19.55 15.02 -2.57
N PHE A 59 19.93 13.80 -2.96
CA PHE A 59 20.79 12.96 -2.12
C PHE A 59 22.21 13.56 -1.96
N ALA A 60 22.73 14.28 -2.96
CA ALA A 60 23.99 15.00 -2.83
C ALA A 60 23.90 16.14 -1.78
N GLU A 61 22.77 16.86 -1.74
CA GLU A 61 22.52 17.90 -0.72
C GLU A 61 22.34 17.30 0.68
N MET A 62 21.64 16.16 0.79
CA MET A 62 21.34 15.48 2.07
C MET A 62 22.51 14.73 2.68
N LYS A 63 23.60 14.50 1.91
CA LYS A 63 24.71 13.62 2.29
C LYS A 63 25.37 13.99 3.64
N GLU A 64 25.50 15.26 3.93
CA GLU A 64 26.16 15.76 5.15
C GLU A 64 25.19 15.92 6.34
N GLU A 65 23.92 15.54 6.16
CA GLU A 65 22.89 15.70 7.20
C GLU A 65 22.84 14.54 8.22
N GLY A 66 23.70 13.53 8.07
CA GLY A 66 23.86 12.44 9.03
C GLY A 66 22.87 11.29 8.89
N TRP A 67 22.26 11.08 7.72
CA TRP A 67 21.35 9.96 7.46
C TRP A 67 22.05 8.61 7.62
N LEU A 68 21.31 7.59 8.12
CA LEU A 68 21.82 6.22 8.20
C LEU A 68 22.23 5.68 6.82
N GLY A 69 21.48 6.04 5.77
CA GLY A 69 21.79 5.70 4.39
C GLY A 69 20.90 6.44 3.40
N LEU A 70 21.44 6.67 2.19
CA LEU A 70 20.71 7.25 1.06
C LEU A 70 21.03 6.41 -0.17
N SER A 71 20.03 5.74 -0.76
CA SER A 71 20.21 4.81 -1.86
C SER A 71 19.19 5.03 -2.97
N LEU A 72 19.67 5.19 -4.21
CA LEU A 72 18.86 5.18 -5.42
C LEU A 72 19.15 3.90 -6.21
N ILE A 73 18.14 3.04 -6.35
CA ILE A 73 18.21 1.81 -7.12
C ILE A 73 17.42 2.02 -8.42
N GLN A 74 18.09 1.91 -9.55
CA GLN A 74 17.47 2.04 -10.85
C GLN A 74 17.17 0.67 -11.44
N ASN A 75 15.93 0.44 -11.85
CA ASN A 75 15.50 -0.75 -12.54
C ASN A 75 15.42 -0.51 -14.05
N ASP A 76 15.58 -1.55 -14.85
CA ASP A 76 15.53 -1.46 -16.32
C ASP A 76 14.10 -1.46 -16.87
N LYS A 77 13.11 -1.81 -16.04
CA LYS A 77 11.69 -1.88 -16.42
C LYS A 77 10.77 -1.58 -15.25
N ASN A 78 9.55 -1.16 -15.56
CA ASN A 78 8.52 -0.95 -14.55
C ASN A 78 7.90 -2.29 -14.12
N GLU A 79 8.22 -2.72 -12.89
CA GLU A 79 7.72 -3.97 -12.26
C GLU A 79 6.41 -3.77 -11.48
N GLY A 80 5.83 -2.57 -11.49
CA GLY A 80 4.65 -2.23 -10.67
C GLY A 80 5.02 -1.77 -9.26
N SER A 81 4.02 -1.65 -8.38
CA SER A 81 4.20 -1.01 -7.08
C SER A 81 4.75 -1.92 -5.98
N TYR A 82 4.44 -3.21 -5.98
CA TYR A 82 4.78 -4.11 -4.85
C TYR A 82 5.99 -5.03 -5.10
N ILE A 83 6.29 -5.38 -6.36
CA ILE A 83 7.47 -6.22 -6.68
C ILE A 83 8.78 -5.58 -6.19
N PRO A 84 8.97 -4.25 -6.32
CA PRO A 84 10.12 -3.55 -5.75
C PRO A 84 10.35 -3.83 -4.26
N TYR A 85 9.30 -3.98 -3.46
CA TYR A 85 9.45 -4.35 -2.05
C TYR A 85 10.17 -5.69 -1.87
N ASN A 86 9.78 -6.72 -2.63
CA ASN A 86 10.43 -8.03 -2.55
C ASN A 86 11.91 -7.99 -2.97
N LEU A 87 12.24 -7.08 -3.88
CA LEU A 87 13.60 -6.94 -4.43
C LEU A 87 14.50 -6.06 -3.57
N VAL A 88 13.94 -5.07 -2.86
CA VAL A 88 14.73 -4.13 -2.06
C VAL A 88 15.11 -4.69 -0.69
N LEU A 89 14.25 -5.53 -0.10
CA LEU A 89 14.45 -6.02 1.27
C LEU A 89 15.84 -6.61 1.58
N PRO A 90 16.45 -7.44 0.70
CA PRO A 90 17.79 -7.95 0.93
C PRO A 90 18.89 -6.87 0.85
N ARG A 91 18.53 -5.67 0.37
CA ARG A 91 19.46 -4.54 0.15
C ARG A 91 19.36 -3.46 1.21
N LEU A 92 18.36 -3.55 2.11
CA LEU A 92 18.22 -2.64 3.23
C LEU A 92 19.36 -2.81 4.24
N SER A 93 19.64 -1.76 5.00
CA SER A 93 20.60 -1.79 6.10
C SER A 93 20.33 -2.98 7.03
N GLN A 94 21.39 -3.64 7.49
CA GLN A 94 21.28 -4.71 8.49
C GLN A 94 20.77 -4.21 9.84
N GLN A 95 20.85 -2.89 10.10
CA GLN A 95 20.33 -2.26 11.30
C GLN A 95 18.81 -2.03 11.24
N THR A 96 18.19 -2.16 10.06
CA THR A 96 16.76 -1.91 9.84
C THR A 96 15.90 -2.84 10.69
N GLN A 97 15.08 -2.25 11.55
CA GLN A 97 14.08 -2.97 12.37
C GLN A 97 12.66 -2.79 11.83
N TYR A 98 12.40 -1.65 11.19
CA TYR A 98 11.13 -1.32 10.56
C TYR A 98 11.34 -0.81 9.14
N ILE A 99 10.33 -1.00 8.30
CA ILE A 99 10.30 -0.52 6.93
C ILE A 99 9.06 0.38 6.82
N LEU A 100 9.26 1.67 6.58
CA LEU A 100 8.19 2.58 6.19
C LEU A 100 8.07 2.53 4.66
N GLY A 101 7.05 1.83 4.18
CA GLY A 101 6.68 1.88 2.76
C GLY A 101 5.77 3.07 2.51
N MET A 102 6.07 3.85 1.47
CA MET A 102 5.20 4.97 1.10
C MET A 102 5.25 5.24 -0.40
N ASP A 103 4.18 5.82 -0.92
CA ASP A 103 4.10 6.26 -2.32
C ASP A 103 4.84 7.59 -2.50
N ALA A 104 5.27 7.88 -3.73
CA ALA A 104 6.05 9.08 -4.05
C ALA A 104 5.24 10.39 -3.95
N ASP A 105 3.92 10.30 -3.95
CA ASP A 105 2.95 11.41 -3.83
C ASP A 105 2.42 11.62 -2.40
N ILE A 106 3.15 11.09 -1.41
CA ILE A 106 2.87 11.25 0.03
C ILE A 106 3.74 12.35 0.64
N GLU A 107 3.13 13.22 1.45
CA GLU A 107 3.85 14.12 2.36
C GLU A 107 3.55 13.78 3.82
N LEU A 108 4.60 13.50 4.60
CA LEU A 108 4.49 13.16 6.03
C LEU A 108 4.31 14.42 6.89
N SER A 109 3.47 14.33 7.93
CA SER A 109 3.56 15.24 9.07
C SER A 109 4.83 14.95 9.88
N PRO A 110 5.41 15.94 10.58
CA PRO A 110 6.71 15.76 11.26
C PRO A 110 6.76 14.58 12.24
N ASP A 111 5.66 14.31 12.93
CA ASP A 111 5.54 13.28 13.96
C ASP A 111 5.01 11.92 13.44
N THR A 112 4.76 11.80 12.12
CA THR A 112 4.16 10.59 11.52
C THR A 112 4.97 9.34 11.81
N LEU A 113 6.27 9.36 11.53
CA LEU A 113 7.13 8.18 11.73
C LEU A 113 7.21 7.79 13.22
N THR A 114 7.37 8.79 14.11
CA THR A 114 7.41 8.57 15.55
C THR A 114 6.12 7.93 16.05
N ASN A 115 4.95 8.42 15.60
CA ASN A 115 3.65 7.85 15.98
C ASN A 115 3.47 6.41 15.48
N LEU A 116 3.87 6.11 14.25
CA LEU A 116 3.84 4.74 13.71
C LEU A 116 4.71 3.77 14.52
N ILE A 117 5.93 4.20 14.88
CA ILE A 117 6.88 3.39 15.68
C ILE A 117 6.33 3.13 17.08
N HIS A 118 5.76 4.15 17.75
CA HIS A 118 5.12 3.96 19.05
C HIS A 118 3.94 2.97 18.96
N ALA A 119 3.08 3.12 17.97
CA ALA A 119 1.97 2.19 17.75
C ALA A 119 2.44 0.75 17.51
N ALA A 120 3.51 0.57 16.71
CA ALA A 120 4.09 -0.75 16.47
C ALA A 120 4.65 -1.41 17.72
N HIS A 121 5.27 -0.62 18.60
CA HIS A 121 5.84 -1.11 19.86
C HIS A 121 4.75 -1.44 20.89
N ASP A 122 3.81 -0.50 21.13
CA ASP A 122 2.78 -0.62 22.18
C ASP A 122 1.82 -1.78 21.91
N GLU A 123 1.51 -2.06 20.63
CA GLU A 123 0.56 -3.09 20.23
C GLU A 123 1.21 -4.40 19.75
N ASP A 124 2.55 -4.50 19.80
CA ASP A 124 3.32 -5.58 19.16
C ASP A 124 2.85 -5.86 17.73
N ALA A 125 2.67 -4.78 16.97
CA ALA A 125 2.09 -4.87 15.65
C ALA A 125 3.09 -5.39 14.60
N GLY A 126 2.58 -6.20 13.67
CA GLY A 126 3.33 -6.58 12.46
C GLY A 126 3.28 -5.52 11.37
N VAL A 127 2.15 -4.79 11.31
CA VAL A 127 1.89 -3.70 10.35
C VAL A 127 1.15 -2.57 11.06
N VAL A 128 1.54 -1.32 10.77
CA VAL A 128 0.83 -0.12 11.24
C VAL A 128 0.57 0.79 10.04
N GLY A 129 -0.68 1.16 9.81
CA GLY A 129 -1.06 2.13 8.77
C GLY A 129 -1.22 3.54 9.34
N ALA A 130 -0.79 4.53 8.56
CA ALA A 130 -1.04 5.93 8.83
C ALA A 130 -2.48 6.34 8.42
N ARG A 131 -2.99 7.42 9.01
CA ARG A 131 -4.14 8.14 8.50
C ARG A 131 -3.75 8.88 7.23
N SER A 132 -4.18 8.39 6.08
CA SER A 132 -4.01 9.09 4.83
C SER A 132 -5.14 10.10 4.65
N VAL A 133 -4.79 11.38 4.44
CA VAL A 133 -5.74 12.48 4.22
C VAL A 133 -5.56 13.05 2.82
N PHE A 134 -6.64 13.61 2.25
CA PHE A 134 -6.54 14.28 0.95
C PHE A 134 -5.62 15.49 1.05
N PHE A 135 -4.73 15.66 0.07
CA PHE A 135 -3.77 16.75 0.05
C PHE A 135 -4.45 18.13 0.09
N ASP A 136 -5.49 18.32 -0.74
CA ASP A 136 -6.23 19.56 -0.85
C ASP A 136 -7.31 19.76 0.23
N ASN A 137 -7.60 18.71 1.02
CA ASN A 137 -8.55 18.76 2.12
C ASN A 137 -8.09 17.86 3.28
N PRO A 138 -7.09 18.28 4.09
CA PRO A 138 -6.50 17.48 5.15
C PRO A 138 -7.44 17.09 6.30
N GLU A 139 -8.60 17.72 6.39
CA GLU A 139 -9.65 17.34 7.36
C GLU A 139 -10.37 16.05 6.94
N SER A 140 -10.33 15.71 5.65
CA SER A 140 -10.98 14.51 5.11
C SER A 140 -10.00 13.36 4.96
N THR A 141 -10.36 12.21 5.54
CA THR A 141 -9.60 10.98 5.42
C THR A 141 -9.78 10.37 4.03
N ALA A 142 -8.69 10.07 3.38
CA ALA A 142 -8.64 9.37 2.11
C ALA A 142 -8.61 7.85 2.33
N HIS A 143 -7.79 7.39 3.32
CA HIS A 143 -7.71 5.99 3.72
C HIS A 143 -7.57 5.87 5.22
N GLY A 144 -8.43 5.01 5.80
CA GLY A 144 -8.54 4.73 7.22
C GLY A 144 -8.22 3.27 7.57
N ALA A 145 -8.80 2.81 8.68
CA ALA A 145 -8.73 1.41 9.11
C ALA A 145 -9.57 0.51 8.21
N GLY A 146 -8.97 -0.50 7.62
CA GLY A 146 -9.64 -1.39 6.68
C GLY A 146 -10.19 -2.67 7.32
N PHE A 147 -11.42 -3.05 6.95
CA PHE A 147 -12.10 -4.26 7.41
C PHE A 147 -12.61 -5.11 6.26
N VAL A 148 -12.55 -6.43 6.42
CA VAL A 148 -12.95 -7.41 5.41
C VAL A 148 -14.11 -8.27 5.94
N ASN A 149 -15.27 -8.14 5.33
CA ASN A 149 -16.37 -9.08 5.62
C ASN A 149 -16.08 -10.42 4.95
N ARG A 150 -15.75 -11.45 5.74
CA ARG A 150 -15.38 -12.78 5.23
C ARG A 150 -16.55 -13.54 4.58
N TRP A 151 -17.79 -13.13 4.76
CA TRP A 151 -18.97 -13.77 4.18
C TRP A 151 -19.34 -13.22 2.80
N THR A 152 -19.09 -11.94 2.56
CA THR A 152 -19.44 -11.26 1.31
C THR A 152 -18.22 -10.82 0.51
N ALA A 153 -17.02 -10.88 1.11
CA ALA A 153 -15.80 -10.29 0.59
C ALA A 153 -15.96 -8.78 0.26
N SER A 154 -16.83 -8.09 0.98
CA SER A 154 -16.87 -6.62 0.93
C SER A 154 -15.79 -6.03 1.80
N TYR A 155 -15.28 -4.87 1.38
CA TYR A 155 -14.31 -4.08 2.09
C TYR A 155 -14.98 -2.82 2.61
N GLY A 156 -14.60 -2.39 3.80
CA GLY A 156 -14.96 -1.10 4.38
C GLY A 156 -13.73 -0.46 4.99
N GLU A 157 -13.71 0.86 5.02
CA GLU A 157 -12.73 1.64 5.75
C GLU A 157 -13.45 2.49 6.79
N GLU A 158 -12.83 2.63 7.96
CA GLU A 158 -13.32 3.45 9.06
C GLU A 158 -12.32 4.56 9.32
N ASP A 159 -12.81 5.80 9.36
CA ASP A 159 -12.04 6.97 9.80
C ASP A 159 -12.07 7.03 11.33
N ALA A 160 -11.38 6.10 11.99
CA ALA A 160 -11.29 6.09 13.43
C ALA A 160 -10.39 7.23 13.93
N MET A 161 -10.84 7.93 14.97
CA MET A 161 -10.06 9.01 15.60
C MET A 161 -9.13 8.50 16.71
N GLU A 162 -9.22 7.23 17.04
CA GLU A 162 -8.36 6.53 18.00
C GLU A 162 -7.65 5.35 17.32
N ARG A 163 -6.53 4.94 17.90
CA ARG A 163 -5.80 3.75 17.48
C ARG A 163 -6.68 2.50 17.60
N ILE A 164 -6.83 1.75 16.51
CA ILE A 164 -7.63 0.52 16.50
C ILE A 164 -6.93 -0.62 15.75
N LYS A 165 -7.32 -1.85 16.11
CA LYS A 165 -6.98 -3.04 15.32
C LYS A 165 -7.92 -3.13 14.12
N CYS A 166 -7.36 -3.52 12.98
CA CYS A 166 -8.10 -3.67 11.74
C CYS A 166 -7.65 -4.93 10.97
N ASP A 167 -8.30 -5.23 9.85
CA ASP A 167 -7.92 -6.37 9.00
C ASP A 167 -6.81 -5.99 8.01
N TYR A 168 -6.80 -4.75 7.53
CA TYR A 168 -5.79 -4.24 6.61
C TYR A 168 -5.63 -2.72 6.72
N VAL A 169 -4.53 -2.24 6.19
CA VAL A 169 -4.27 -0.82 5.93
C VAL A 169 -3.79 -0.67 4.48
N ILE A 170 -3.98 0.52 3.91
CA ILE A 170 -3.54 0.80 2.53
C ILE A 170 -2.02 1.03 2.51
N GLY A 171 -1.35 0.51 1.48
CA GLY A 171 0.09 0.54 1.35
C GLY A 171 0.70 1.89 0.96
N CYS A 172 -0.09 2.95 0.83
CA CYS A 172 0.41 4.28 0.47
C CYS A 172 1.28 4.92 1.54
N CYS A 173 1.07 4.59 2.83
CA CYS A 173 1.94 4.97 3.95
C CYS A 173 1.72 3.99 5.12
N TRP A 174 2.61 3.02 5.27
CA TRP A 174 2.51 1.97 6.27
C TRP A 174 3.86 1.53 6.81
N LEU A 175 3.90 1.15 8.07
CA LEU A 175 5.08 0.65 8.75
C LEU A 175 5.01 -0.87 8.86
N LEU A 176 6.05 -1.57 8.39
CA LEU A 176 6.20 -3.02 8.45
C LEU A 176 7.30 -3.37 9.46
N LYS A 177 7.01 -4.26 10.41
CA LYS A 177 8.03 -4.80 11.30
C LYS A 177 8.89 -5.81 10.53
N LYS A 178 10.18 -5.51 10.34
CA LYS A 178 11.06 -6.33 9.49
C LYS A 178 11.11 -7.79 9.92
N SER A 179 11.18 -8.07 11.22
CA SER A 179 11.19 -9.45 11.73
C SER A 179 9.90 -10.24 11.44
N VAL A 180 8.76 -9.54 11.30
CA VAL A 180 7.48 -10.14 10.86
C VAL A 180 7.51 -10.37 9.36
N PHE A 181 8.00 -9.38 8.60
CA PHE A 181 8.16 -9.54 7.15
C PHE A 181 9.05 -10.74 6.80
N ASP A 182 10.21 -10.89 7.48
CA ASP A 182 11.13 -12.02 7.26
C ASP A 182 10.46 -13.39 7.55
N LYS A 183 9.51 -13.44 8.49
CA LYS A 183 8.77 -14.68 8.84
C LYS A 183 7.56 -14.96 7.95
N VAL A 184 6.86 -13.93 7.53
CA VAL A 184 5.64 -14.05 6.69
C VAL A 184 6.03 -14.30 5.24
N GLY A 185 7.11 -13.69 4.80
CA GLY A 185 7.57 -13.64 3.42
C GLY A 185 7.16 -12.35 2.73
N GLY A 186 7.56 -12.23 1.46
CA GLY A 186 7.26 -11.07 0.63
C GLY A 186 5.82 -11.03 0.12
N PHE A 187 5.52 -9.99 -0.64
CA PHE A 187 4.23 -9.82 -1.30
C PHE A 187 4.04 -10.84 -2.43
N ASP A 188 2.80 -11.32 -2.55
CA ASP A 188 2.47 -12.37 -3.51
C ASP A 188 2.46 -11.83 -4.96
N PRO A 189 3.29 -12.36 -5.87
CA PRO A 189 3.37 -11.91 -7.26
C PRO A 189 2.12 -12.24 -8.10
N GLN A 190 1.13 -12.94 -7.57
CA GLN A 190 -0.14 -13.19 -8.24
C GLN A 190 -0.94 -11.91 -8.48
N TYR A 191 -0.80 -10.92 -7.61
CA TYR A 191 -1.40 -9.60 -7.79
C TYR A 191 -0.53 -8.74 -8.72
N TYR A 192 -1.12 -7.86 -9.50
CA TYR A 192 -0.38 -6.84 -10.27
C TYR A 192 -0.59 -5.46 -9.67
N ILE A 193 -1.83 -5.10 -9.38
CA ILE A 193 -2.26 -3.92 -8.63
C ILE A 193 -3.46 -4.29 -7.78
N ASN A 194 -3.70 -3.59 -6.68
CA ASN A 194 -4.75 -3.79 -5.67
C ASN A 194 -4.72 -5.17 -4.98
N HIS A 195 -5.20 -5.23 -3.77
CA HIS A 195 -5.33 -6.40 -2.91
C HIS A 195 -4.03 -7.03 -2.41
N TRP A 196 -2.86 -6.65 -2.91
CA TRP A 196 -1.58 -7.17 -2.42
C TRP A 196 -1.32 -6.75 -0.97
N GLU A 197 -1.70 -5.52 -0.59
CA GLU A 197 -1.67 -5.02 0.78
C GLU A 197 -2.67 -5.75 1.68
N VAL A 198 -3.90 -5.99 1.19
CA VAL A 198 -4.92 -6.75 1.92
C VAL A 198 -4.47 -8.19 2.13
N ASP A 199 -3.96 -8.84 1.08
CA ASP A 199 -3.41 -10.20 1.16
C ASP A 199 -2.30 -10.28 2.21
N TYR A 200 -1.36 -9.33 2.17
CA TYR A 200 -0.25 -9.31 3.10
C TYR A 200 -0.70 -9.11 4.55
N CYS A 201 -1.56 -8.13 4.82
CA CYS A 201 -2.11 -7.89 6.16
C CYS A 201 -2.84 -9.12 6.70
N LEU A 202 -3.65 -9.80 5.87
CA LEU A 202 -4.33 -11.01 6.28
C LEU A 202 -3.35 -12.17 6.55
N GLN A 203 -2.26 -12.29 5.81
CA GLN A 203 -1.20 -13.28 6.11
C GLN A 203 -0.49 -12.97 7.42
N VAL A 204 -0.15 -11.71 7.68
CA VAL A 204 0.43 -11.24 8.95
C VAL A 204 -0.49 -11.57 10.12
N SER A 205 -1.79 -11.25 9.99
CA SER A 205 -2.82 -11.56 10.99
C SER A 205 -2.96 -13.06 11.22
N ASN A 206 -2.96 -13.88 10.16
CA ASN A 206 -3.02 -15.35 10.26
C ASN A 206 -1.78 -15.97 10.96
N LYS A 207 -0.67 -15.23 11.03
CA LYS A 207 0.54 -15.60 11.79
C LYS A 207 0.52 -15.09 13.23
N GLY A 208 -0.59 -14.48 13.68
CA GLY A 208 -0.80 -14.03 15.05
C GLY A 208 -0.30 -12.62 15.37
N HIS A 209 0.06 -11.82 14.35
CA HIS A 209 0.49 -10.44 14.54
C HIS A 209 -0.66 -9.45 14.30
N ASN A 210 -0.63 -8.34 15.07
CA ASN A 210 -1.64 -7.29 14.95
C ASN A 210 -1.41 -6.41 13.70
N ILE A 211 -2.52 -5.98 13.10
CA ILE A 211 -2.57 -4.90 12.11
C ILE A 211 -3.24 -3.71 12.82
N ILE A 212 -2.56 -2.58 12.86
CA ILE A 212 -2.98 -1.39 13.61
C ILE A 212 -3.16 -0.22 12.67
N TYR A 213 -4.21 0.54 12.86
CA TYR A 213 -4.38 1.87 12.30
C TYR A 213 -4.06 2.91 13.38
N GLU A 214 -3.16 3.87 13.06
CA GLU A 214 -2.74 4.95 13.95
C GLU A 214 -3.16 6.31 13.38
N PRO A 215 -4.26 6.92 13.87
CA PRO A 215 -4.78 8.17 13.33
C PRO A 215 -3.91 9.40 13.61
N LYS A 216 -3.01 9.33 14.61
CA LYS A 216 -2.06 10.41 14.90
C LYS A 216 -0.89 10.44 13.91
N ALA A 217 -0.65 9.35 13.20
CA ALA A 217 0.31 9.29 12.12
C ALA A 217 -0.35 9.79 10.83
N VAL A 218 -0.17 11.06 10.49
CA VAL A 218 -0.86 11.70 9.35
C VAL A 218 0.03 11.76 8.12
N ALA A 219 -0.50 11.29 6.98
CA ALA A 219 0.13 11.33 5.67
C ALA A 219 -0.80 12.00 4.65
N LYS A 220 -0.37 13.12 4.05
CA LYS A 220 -1.12 13.79 3.00
C LYS A 220 -0.88 13.11 1.67
N HIS A 221 -1.94 12.76 0.95
CA HIS A 221 -1.88 11.98 -0.29
C HIS A 221 -2.50 12.76 -1.45
N LYS A 222 -1.77 12.88 -2.55
CA LYS A 222 -2.20 13.58 -3.77
C LYS A 222 -3.01 12.67 -4.68
N ILE A 223 -4.15 12.21 -4.20
CA ILE A 223 -5.08 11.36 -4.98
C ILE A 223 -6.29 12.12 -5.45
N ASP A 224 -6.87 11.65 -6.56
CA ASP A 224 -8.13 12.17 -7.08
C ASP A 224 -9.28 11.87 -6.10
N PRO A 225 -9.90 12.91 -5.49
CA PRO A 225 -11.00 12.71 -4.53
C PRO A 225 -12.26 12.16 -5.20
N THR A 226 -12.38 12.20 -6.54
CA THR A 226 -13.54 11.62 -7.25
C THR A 226 -13.55 10.09 -7.22
N GLY A 227 -12.42 9.47 -6.87
CA GLY A 227 -12.28 8.01 -6.82
C GLY A 227 -12.50 7.33 -8.16
N THR A 228 -12.27 8.05 -9.27
CA THR A 228 -12.47 7.50 -10.62
C THR A 228 -11.56 6.30 -10.86
N ILE A 229 -12.17 5.13 -11.02
CA ILE A 229 -11.46 3.88 -11.27
C ILE A 229 -11.44 3.64 -12.79
N ASN A 230 -10.25 3.53 -13.37
CA ASN A 230 -10.13 3.15 -14.76
C ASN A 230 -10.43 1.64 -14.96
N ARG A 231 -10.70 1.25 -16.22
CA ARG A 231 -11.12 -0.12 -16.57
C ARG A 231 -10.08 -1.19 -16.20
N VAL A 232 -8.80 -0.85 -16.34
CA VAL A 232 -7.69 -1.76 -15.97
C VAL A 232 -7.71 -2.01 -14.47
N ARG A 233 -7.82 -0.95 -13.65
CA ARG A 233 -7.92 -1.07 -12.20
C ARG A 233 -9.17 -1.85 -11.78
N LEU A 234 -10.31 -1.62 -12.45
CA LEU A 234 -11.56 -2.34 -12.21
C LEU A 234 -11.41 -3.85 -12.46
N TYR A 235 -10.74 -4.23 -13.56
CA TYR A 235 -10.44 -5.63 -13.86
C TYR A 235 -9.66 -6.30 -12.72
N TYR A 236 -8.56 -5.67 -12.27
CA TYR A 236 -7.75 -6.24 -11.18
C TYR A 236 -8.49 -6.28 -9.86
N LEU A 237 -9.36 -5.31 -9.55
CA LEU A 237 -10.18 -5.32 -8.33
C LEU A 237 -11.05 -6.59 -8.23
N TYR A 238 -11.73 -6.99 -9.29
CA TYR A 238 -12.56 -8.20 -9.26
C TYR A 238 -11.74 -9.48 -9.35
N ARG A 239 -10.79 -9.56 -10.27
CA ARG A 239 -9.94 -10.73 -10.43
C ARG A 239 -9.19 -11.06 -9.14
N ASN A 240 -8.54 -10.08 -8.57
CA ASN A 240 -7.71 -10.26 -7.38
C ASN A 240 -8.55 -10.58 -6.14
N LYS A 241 -9.75 -10.01 -6.03
CA LYS A 241 -10.70 -10.37 -4.97
C LYS A 241 -11.03 -11.86 -4.98
N ILE A 242 -11.28 -12.44 -6.15
CA ILE A 242 -11.54 -13.88 -6.28
C ILE A 242 -10.31 -14.70 -5.86
N ILE A 243 -9.11 -14.30 -6.29
CA ILE A 243 -7.85 -14.96 -5.91
C ILE A 243 -7.67 -14.89 -4.39
N LEU A 244 -7.86 -13.72 -3.77
CA LEU A 244 -7.76 -13.52 -2.33
C LEU A 244 -8.70 -14.44 -1.54
N ILE A 245 -9.99 -14.51 -1.94
CA ILE A 245 -10.99 -15.37 -1.30
C ILE A 245 -10.56 -16.83 -1.38
N LYS A 246 -10.15 -17.29 -2.56
CA LYS A 246 -9.71 -18.67 -2.76
C LYS A 246 -8.48 -19.04 -1.93
N LYS A 247 -7.58 -18.07 -1.72
CA LYS A 247 -6.33 -18.25 -1.00
C LYS A 247 -6.52 -18.21 0.52
N LEU A 248 -7.21 -17.20 1.04
CA LEU A 248 -7.17 -16.87 2.45
C LEU A 248 -8.47 -17.07 3.23
N PHE A 249 -9.62 -17.21 2.56
CA PHE A 249 -10.87 -17.38 3.29
C PHE A 249 -11.04 -18.85 3.72
N PRO A 250 -11.38 -19.10 5.00
CA PRO A 250 -11.67 -20.44 5.46
C PRO A 250 -13.01 -20.97 4.91
N ILE A 251 -13.21 -22.27 4.94
CA ILE A 251 -14.51 -22.90 4.67
C ILE A 251 -15.37 -22.78 5.93
N PRO A 252 -16.68 -22.41 5.87
CA PRO A 252 -17.50 -22.26 4.65
C PRO A 252 -17.49 -20.85 4.01
N GLN A 253 -16.88 -19.83 4.65
CA GLN A 253 -16.92 -18.44 4.18
C GLN A 253 -16.44 -18.28 2.73
N ARG A 254 -15.43 -19.06 2.33
CA ARG A 254 -14.91 -19.08 0.95
C ARG A 254 -16.02 -19.31 -0.08
N TRP A 255 -16.81 -20.35 0.11
CA TRP A 255 -17.86 -20.70 -0.85
C TRP A 255 -19.03 -19.72 -0.83
N ILE A 256 -19.39 -19.23 0.36
CA ILE A 256 -20.43 -18.21 0.51
C ILE A 256 -20.01 -16.89 -0.15
N ALA A 257 -18.78 -16.44 0.07
CA ALA A 257 -18.26 -15.22 -0.54
C ALA A 257 -18.16 -15.33 -2.07
N LEU A 258 -17.68 -16.47 -2.61
CA LEU A 258 -17.65 -16.72 -4.06
C LEU A 258 -19.07 -16.74 -4.66
N SER A 259 -20.03 -17.38 -3.98
CA SER A 259 -21.43 -17.39 -4.41
C SER A 259 -22.02 -15.98 -4.37
N TYR A 260 -21.75 -15.20 -3.33
CA TYR A 260 -22.18 -13.81 -3.22
C TYR A 260 -21.62 -12.95 -4.37
N LEU A 261 -20.35 -13.11 -4.71
CA LEU A 261 -19.76 -12.41 -5.84
C LEU A 261 -20.44 -12.73 -7.17
N LEU A 262 -20.79 -13.99 -7.41
CA LEU A 262 -21.43 -14.40 -8.66
C LEU A 262 -22.90 -13.99 -8.73
N LEU A 263 -23.64 -14.15 -7.62
CA LEU A 263 -25.10 -13.96 -7.61
C LEU A 263 -25.52 -12.52 -7.38
N PHE A 264 -24.68 -11.71 -6.72
CA PHE A 264 -25.02 -10.34 -6.35
C PHE A 264 -24.01 -9.31 -6.90
N SER A 265 -22.71 -9.50 -6.68
CA SER A 265 -21.72 -8.48 -7.07
C SER A 265 -21.56 -8.36 -8.58
N LEU A 266 -21.48 -9.47 -9.30
CA LEU A 266 -21.35 -9.45 -10.75
C LEU A 266 -22.61 -8.86 -11.45
N PRO A 267 -23.85 -9.28 -11.15
CA PRO A 267 -25.05 -8.66 -11.71
C PRO A 267 -25.15 -7.17 -11.38
N ASN A 268 -24.86 -6.78 -10.14
CA ASN A 268 -24.87 -5.37 -9.74
C ASN A 268 -23.83 -4.55 -10.51
N SER A 269 -22.61 -5.08 -10.71
CA SER A 269 -21.56 -4.40 -11.47
C SER A 269 -21.94 -4.22 -12.93
N ILE A 270 -22.57 -5.24 -13.53
CA ILE A 270 -23.10 -5.16 -14.90
C ILE A 270 -24.22 -4.10 -14.98
N PHE A 271 -25.16 -4.14 -14.02
CA PHE A 271 -26.25 -3.15 -13.96
C PHE A 271 -25.74 -1.72 -13.82
N MET A 272 -24.76 -1.48 -12.94
CA MET A 272 -24.13 -0.17 -12.76
C MET A 272 -23.37 0.30 -14.00
N ALA A 273 -22.67 -0.60 -14.71
CA ALA A 273 -21.98 -0.27 -15.94
C ALA A 273 -22.95 0.16 -17.06
N ILE A 274 -24.14 -0.46 -17.13
CA ILE A 274 -25.19 -0.11 -18.09
C ILE A 274 -25.84 1.24 -17.74
N THR A 275 -26.17 1.46 -16.47
CA THR A 275 -26.95 2.64 -16.03
C THR A 275 -26.11 3.91 -15.96
N ARG A 276 -24.86 3.83 -15.49
CA ARG A 276 -23.94 4.98 -15.36
C ARG A 276 -23.64 5.64 -16.71
N ASN A 277 -23.48 4.86 -17.75
CA ASN A 277 -23.07 5.34 -19.08
C ASN A 277 -24.26 5.72 -19.99
N ARG A 278 -25.49 5.72 -19.49
CA ARG A 278 -26.73 5.89 -20.30
C ARG A 278 -26.75 5.02 -21.56
N GLY A 279 -26.09 3.86 -21.51
CA GLY A 279 -25.97 2.90 -22.61
C GLY A 279 -24.96 1.80 -22.29
N VAL A 280 -24.95 0.75 -23.11
CA VAL A 280 -24.05 -0.39 -22.91
C VAL A 280 -22.62 -0.01 -23.30
N ASN A 281 -21.73 0.18 -22.32
CA ASN A 281 -20.29 0.25 -22.59
C ASN A 281 -19.74 -1.18 -22.72
N SER A 282 -19.68 -1.67 -23.96
CA SER A 282 -19.28 -3.05 -24.26
C SER A 282 -17.86 -3.40 -23.76
N GLU A 283 -16.95 -2.42 -23.72
CA GLU A 283 -15.59 -2.65 -23.21
C GLU A 283 -15.57 -2.80 -21.69
N GLU A 284 -16.29 -1.96 -20.94
CA GLU A 284 -16.37 -2.07 -19.48
C GLU A 284 -16.99 -3.41 -19.07
N LEU A 285 -18.08 -3.82 -19.74
CA LEU A 285 -18.68 -5.15 -19.52
C LEU A 285 -17.71 -6.28 -19.83
N ARG A 286 -16.94 -6.16 -20.92
CA ARG A 286 -15.91 -7.14 -21.27
C ARG A 286 -14.85 -7.26 -20.18
N PHE A 287 -14.37 -6.13 -19.62
CA PHE A 287 -13.41 -6.14 -18.52
C PHE A 287 -13.98 -6.77 -17.25
N ILE A 288 -15.22 -6.45 -16.88
CA ILE A 288 -15.91 -7.05 -15.72
C ILE A 288 -16.02 -8.57 -15.92
N CYS A 289 -16.61 -9.04 -17.02
CA CYS A 289 -16.77 -10.48 -17.28
C CYS A 289 -15.42 -11.22 -17.34
N LYS A 290 -14.43 -10.61 -18.03
CA LYS A 290 -13.08 -11.17 -18.13
C LYS A 290 -12.43 -11.32 -16.76
N SER A 291 -12.57 -10.33 -15.87
CA SER A 291 -11.99 -10.37 -14.52
C SER A 291 -12.51 -11.53 -13.68
N PHE A 292 -13.81 -11.82 -13.76
CA PHE A 292 -14.41 -12.97 -13.07
C PHE A 292 -13.90 -14.29 -13.65
N VAL A 293 -13.92 -14.44 -14.98
CA VAL A 293 -13.42 -15.66 -15.64
C VAL A 293 -11.96 -15.91 -15.28
N ASP A 294 -11.11 -14.90 -15.38
CA ASP A 294 -9.69 -15.01 -15.09
C ASP A 294 -9.42 -15.31 -13.60
N GLY A 295 -10.16 -14.68 -12.69
CA GLY A 295 -10.07 -14.96 -11.26
C GLY A 295 -10.46 -16.41 -10.92
N PHE A 296 -11.52 -16.92 -11.51
CA PHE A 296 -11.92 -18.33 -11.32
C PHE A 296 -10.93 -19.32 -11.95
N ARG A 297 -10.29 -18.95 -13.06
CA ARG A 297 -9.26 -19.74 -13.73
C ARG A 297 -7.86 -19.60 -13.13
N ASN A 298 -7.68 -18.78 -12.07
CA ASN A 298 -6.38 -18.46 -11.48
C ASN A 298 -5.38 -17.85 -12.48
N ILE A 299 -5.85 -17.02 -13.40
CA ILE A 299 -4.97 -16.22 -14.25
C ILE A 299 -4.41 -15.08 -13.40
N THR A 300 -3.10 -15.03 -13.24
CA THR A 300 -2.41 -14.16 -12.26
C THR A 300 -1.41 -13.21 -12.93
N GLY A 301 -0.85 -12.27 -12.16
CA GLY A 301 0.14 -11.31 -12.64
C GLY A 301 -0.45 -10.25 -13.57
N LYS A 302 0.40 -9.62 -14.41
CA LYS A 302 -0.02 -8.62 -15.40
C LYS A 302 -0.68 -9.30 -16.61
N THR A 303 -1.94 -8.96 -16.89
CA THR A 303 -2.76 -9.65 -17.91
C THR A 303 -3.55 -8.73 -18.83
N VAL A 304 -3.66 -7.43 -18.51
CA VAL A 304 -4.36 -6.40 -19.31
C VAL A 304 -3.58 -5.10 -19.31
#